data_e54b2618ba87497f5d8f7b9e92a900e8
#
_entry.id   e54b2618ba87497f5d8f7b9e92a900e8
#
_cell.length_a   1.000
_cell.length_b   1.000
_cell.length_c   1.000
_cell.angle_alpha   90.00
_cell.angle_beta   90.00
_cell.angle_gamma   90.00
#
_symmetry.space_group_name_H-M   'P 1'
#
loop_
_entity.id
_entity.type
_entity.pdbx_description
1 polymer ?
#
loop_
_entity_poly.entity_id
_entity_poly.type
_entity_poly.pdbx_seq_one_letter_code
_entity_poly.pdbx_strand_id
1 'polypeptide(L)'
;MLGQRKRIGAVAIAFLVSAVSGCAGWGGGAGGGGADSINVLMVNNPQMVDLQKLTADHFTKETGIKVNFTVLPENDVRDKISQEFSSQAGQYDVATLSNFEIPIYATSKWIAPLSDYIDKDPSFDQDDVLAPMTQSLSGEDGKIYGEPFYGESSFLMYRKDVLAAKGVTMPAKPTWQEIADIAAKVDNAQPGMRGICLRGQPGWGQVFAPLTTVVNTFGGTWFTEDWQAQVDSPEFTEAVKFYVDLVRAHGELGAPQAGFTECLNNTVQSNVAMWYDATSAAGSLEAPNSPVKGKMGYAPAPVVKTDSSGWLYAWAWSIQEASEKKDNAWKFISWASGKDYEQLVGEQLGWSRVPAGKRASTYENPAYLKEAGAFAEPTKQAIETADPRNPGVQPRPAIGIQFVDIPEFPDLGTQVSQDVSSAIAGRMSVDEALERGQELADDVAERYRSREAK
;
A
#
# COMPACT_ATOMS: atom_id res chain seq x y z
N MET A 1 -55.64 33.11 38.08
CA MET A 1 -56.90 32.36 37.83
C MET A 1 -56.50 30.94 37.50
N LEU A 2 -56.68 30.10 38.50
CA LEU A 2 -57.41 28.83 38.51
C LEU A 2 -56.92 27.87 37.41
N GLY A 3 -56.25 26.77 37.66
CA GLY A 3 -56.45 25.73 38.68
C GLY A 3 -57.25 24.55 38.08
N GLN A 4 -56.61 23.41 37.93
CA GLN A 4 -57.22 22.15 38.39
C GLN A 4 -56.27 20.94 38.23
N ARG A 5 -56.03 20.33 39.37
CA ARG A 5 -55.47 18.97 39.57
C ARG A 5 -56.59 17.93 39.38
N LYS A 6 -56.27 16.74 38.86
CA LYS A 6 -56.93 15.43 39.21
C LYS A 6 -55.93 14.33 38.81
N ARG A 7 -55.31 13.61 39.72
CA ARG A 7 -55.67 12.42 40.56
C ARG A 7 -55.69 11.13 39.73
N ILE A 8 -54.64 10.32 39.85
CA ILE A 8 -54.45 9.04 40.53
C ILE A 8 -55.46 7.95 40.13
N GLY A 9 -54.97 6.86 39.60
CA GLY A 9 -55.61 5.58 39.47
C GLY A 9 -54.56 4.48 39.38
N ALA A 10 -54.19 3.88 40.51
CA ALA A 10 -53.43 2.65 40.63
C ALA A 10 -54.38 1.45 40.42
N VAL A 11 -54.05 0.53 39.55
CA VAL A 11 -54.64 -0.80 39.51
C VAL A 11 -53.53 -1.83 39.58
N ALA A 12 -53.49 -2.49 40.70
CA ALA A 12 -52.73 -3.71 40.94
C ALA A 12 -53.53 -4.90 40.44
N ILE A 13 -52.96 -5.76 39.61
CA ILE A 13 -53.49 -7.12 39.35
C ILE A 13 -52.34 -8.12 39.38
N ALA A 14 -52.64 -9.20 40.04
CA ALA A 14 -51.87 -10.28 40.61
C ALA A 14 -51.05 -11.12 39.64
N PHE A 15 -50.02 -11.71 40.20
CA PHE A 15 -49.19 -12.81 39.76
C PHE A 15 -49.98 -14.04 39.32
N LEU A 16 -49.60 -14.61 38.21
CA LEU A 16 -49.74 -16.04 37.92
C LEU A 16 -48.39 -16.54 37.37
N VAL A 17 -47.76 -17.34 38.20
CA VAL A 17 -46.56 -18.11 37.88
C VAL A 17 -47.01 -19.31 37.04
N SER A 18 -46.49 -19.46 35.85
CA SER A 18 -46.48 -20.69 35.10
C SER A 18 -45.05 -20.95 34.62
N ALA A 19 -44.42 -21.90 35.28
CA ALA A 19 -43.16 -22.49 34.86
C ALA A 19 -43.39 -23.35 33.62
N VAL A 20 -42.75 -22.98 32.50
CA VAL A 20 -42.50 -23.90 31.40
C VAL A 20 -41.02 -23.81 31.07
N SER A 21 -40.33 -24.90 31.35
CA SER A 21 -38.94 -25.15 30.93
C SER A 21 -38.92 -25.30 29.43
N GLY A 22 -38.20 -24.42 28.75
CA GLY A 22 -37.90 -24.51 27.33
C GLY A 22 -36.49 -23.95 27.10
N CYS A 23 -35.50 -24.85 27.04
CA CYS A 23 -34.16 -24.54 26.54
C CYS A 23 -34.26 -24.12 25.08
N ALA A 24 -34.01 -22.86 24.79
CA ALA A 24 -33.55 -22.41 23.49
C ALA A 24 -32.62 -21.26 23.76
N GLY A 25 -31.32 -21.57 23.70
CA GLY A 25 -30.23 -20.58 23.73
C GLY A 25 -30.31 -19.65 22.54
N TRP A 26 -30.55 -18.38 22.79
CA TRP A 26 -30.27 -17.31 21.85
C TRP A 26 -29.03 -16.58 22.34
N GLY A 27 -27.87 -17.17 22.00
CA GLY A 27 -26.60 -16.50 22.04
C GLY A 27 -26.34 -15.88 20.67
N GLY A 28 -26.64 -14.63 20.47
CA GLY A 28 -26.20 -13.86 19.32
C GLY A 28 -24.71 -13.58 19.45
N GLY A 29 -23.86 -14.53 19.05
CA GLY A 29 -22.42 -14.32 18.80
C GLY A 29 -22.25 -13.92 17.35
N ALA A 30 -21.98 -12.65 17.09
CA ALA A 30 -21.36 -12.25 15.85
C ALA A 30 -19.93 -12.80 15.88
N GLY A 31 -19.61 -13.81 15.03
CA GLY A 31 -18.25 -14.34 14.94
C GLY A 31 -18.16 -15.86 14.78
N GLY A 32 -19.14 -16.50 14.15
CA GLY A 32 -19.09 -17.94 13.87
C GLY A 32 -18.90 -18.23 12.39
N GLY A 33 -17.69 -18.05 11.84
CA GLY A 33 -17.31 -18.79 10.65
C GLY A 33 -17.19 -20.27 11.03
N GLY A 34 -17.90 -21.19 10.33
CA GLY A 34 -17.74 -22.63 10.53
C GLY A 34 -16.27 -23.05 10.35
N ALA A 35 -15.95 -24.29 10.75
CA ALA A 35 -14.58 -24.83 10.64
C ALA A 35 -14.00 -24.72 9.22
N ASP A 36 -14.86 -24.62 8.21
CA ASP A 36 -14.51 -24.53 6.79
C ASP A 36 -14.61 -23.10 6.23
N SER A 37 -14.31 -22.09 7.02
CA SER A 37 -14.28 -20.70 6.55
C SER A 37 -13.16 -19.91 7.18
N ILE A 38 -12.63 -18.92 6.43
CA ILE A 38 -11.65 -17.94 6.91
C ILE A 38 -12.16 -16.52 6.66
N ASN A 39 -11.72 -15.59 7.50
CA ASN A 39 -11.98 -14.16 7.37
C ASN A 39 -10.70 -13.46 6.90
N VAL A 40 -10.80 -12.75 5.77
CA VAL A 40 -9.67 -12.06 5.12
C VAL A 40 -9.92 -10.56 5.10
N LEU A 41 -8.97 -9.79 5.63
CA LEU A 41 -8.98 -8.34 5.62
C LEU A 41 -7.98 -7.83 4.56
N MET A 42 -8.43 -7.05 3.58
CA MET A 42 -7.57 -6.65 2.48
C MET A 42 -7.84 -5.23 1.96
N VAL A 43 -6.83 -4.66 1.33
CA VAL A 43 -6.90 -3.36 0.67
C VAL A 43 -7.74 -3.43 -0.61
N ASN A 44 -8.42 -2.32 -0.94
CA ASN A 44 -9.25 -2.19 -2.14
C ASN A 44 -8.42 -1.82 -3.39
N ASN A 45 -7.37 -2.60 -3.69
CA ASN A 45 -6.58 -2.43 -4.91
C ASN A 45 -7.13 -3.32 -6.04
N PRO A 46 -6.92 -2.98 -7.32
CA PRO A 46 -7.49 -3.71 -8.45
C PRO A 46 -7.20 -5.22 -8.43
N GLN A 47 -5.99 -5.63 -8.08
CA GLN A 47 -5.58 -7.03 -8.00
C GLN A 47 -6.31 -7.79 -6.88
N MET A 48 -6.60 -7.12 -5.74
CA MET A 48 -7.35 -7.67 -4.62
C MET A 48 -8.84 -7.84 -4.98
N VAL A 49 -9.40 -6.88 -5.71
CA VAL A 49 -10.77 -6.96 -6.23
C VAL A 49 -10.92 -8.13 -7.22
N ASP A 50 -9.92 -8.38 -8.03
CA ASP A 50 -9.91 -9.53 -8.95
C ASP A 50 -9.83 -10.85 -8.18
N LEU A 51 -8.99 -10.92 -7.15
CA LEU A 51 -8.90 -12.09 -6.27
C LEU A 51 -10.27 -12.41 -5.64
N GLN A 52 -10.94 -11.41 -5.09
CA GLN A 52 -12.27 -11.59 -4.50
C GLN A 52 -13.27 -12.20 -5.50
N LYS A 53 -13.26 -11.73 -6.76
CA LYS A 53 -14.16 -12.24 -7.81
C LYS A 53 -13.88 -13.69 -8.17
N LEU A 54 -12.61 -14.09 -8.21
CA LEU A 54 -12.21 -15.43 -8.65
C LEU A 54 -12.28 -16.49 -7.53
N THR A 55 -12.22 -16.07 -6.26
CA THR A 55 -12.10 -16.98 -5.11
C THR A 55 -13.26 -17.99 -5.01
N ALA A 56 -14.50 -17.56 -5.20
CA ALA A 56 -15.67 -18.42 -5.00
C ALA A 56 -15.73 -19.56 -6.00
N ASP A 57 -15.48 -19.27 -7.27
CA ASP A 57 -15.60 -20.21 -8.38
C ASP A 57 -14.39 -21.14 -8.55
N HIS A 58 -13.26 -20.79 -7.92
CA HIS A 58 -12.01 -21.56 -7.98
C HIS A 58 -11.63 -22.10 -6.61
N PHE A 59 -11.03 -21.33 -5.73
CA PHE A 59 -10.55 -21.78 -4.44
C PHE A 59 -11.64 -22.43 -3.57
N THR A 60 -12.75 -21.73 -3.36
CA THR A 60 -13.85 -22.27 -2.52
C THR A 60 -14.46 -23.53 -3.14
N LYS A 61 -14.66 -23.54 -4.44
CA LYS A 61 -15.23 -24.71 -5.15
C LYS A 61 -14.32 -25.94 -5.06
N GLU A 62 -13.00 -25.74 -5.11
CA GLU A 62 -12.00 -26.81 -5.07
C GLU A 62 -11.79 -27.33 -3.63
N THR A 63 -11.64 -26.42 -2.68
CA THR A 63 -11.24 -26.76 -1.30
C THR A 63 -12.38 -26.93 -0.32
N GLY A 64 -13.57 -26.42 -0.65
CA GLY A 64 -14.72 -26.31 0.28
C GLY A 64 -14.56 -25.16 1.30
N ILE A 65 -13.43 -24.47 1.35
CA ILE A 65 -13.15 -23.39 2.31
C ILE A 65 -13.81 -22.10 1.81
N LYS A 66 -14.73 -21.57 2.59
CA LYS A 66 -15.36 -20.28 2.32
C LYS A 66 -14.45 -19.14 2.76
N VAL A 67 -14.27 -18.13 1.90
CA VAL A 67 -13.51 -16.93 2.22
C VAL A 67 -14.45 -15.74 2.38
N ASN A 68 -14.45 -15.15 3.57
CA ASN A 68 -15.22 -13.94 3.88
C ASN A 68 -14.29 -12.73 3.81
N PHE A 69 -14.44 -11.92 2.76
CA PHE A 69 -13.60 -10.74 2.56
C PHE A 69 -14.17 -9.50 3.22
N THR A 70 -13.31 -8.75 3.92
CA THR A 70 -13.51 -7.35 4.28
C THR A 70 -12.52 -6.53 3.46
N VAL A 71 -13.03 -5.67 2.58
CA VAL A 71 -12.23 -4.88 1.64
C VAL A 71 -12.39 -3.42 1.98
N LEU A 72 -11.29 -2.72 2.29
CA LEU A 72 -11.28 -1.33 2.76
C LEU A 72 -10.31 -0.47 1.94
N PRO A 73 -10.54 0.85 1.86
CA PRO A 73 -9.52 1.80 1.39
C PRO A 73 -8.22 1.67 2.18
N GLU A 74 -7.11 2.10 1.58
CA GLU A 74 -5.77 1.85 2.13
C GLU A 74 -5.58 2.35 3.57
N ASN A 75 -5.93 3.60 3.88
CA ASN A 75 -5.80 4.12 5.24
C ASN A 75 -6.67 3.32 6.22
N ASP A 76 -7.94 3.08 5.87
CA ASP A 76 -8.89 2.37 6.73
C ASP A 76 -8.45 0.91 7.00
N VAL A 77 -7.90 0.23 5.99
CA VAL A 77 -7.41 -1.15 6.16
C VAL A 77 -6.20 -1.20 7.07
N ARG A 78 -5.26 -0.26 6.96
CA ARG A 78 -4.06 -0.18 7.82
C ARG A 78 -4.43 0.04 9.28
N ASP A 79 -5.34 0.99 9.55
CA ASP A 79 -5.85 1.25 10.90
C ASP A 79 -6.57 0.02 11.47
N LYS A 80 -7.42 -0.61 10.67
CA LYS A 80 -8.16 -1.81 11.08
C LYS A 80 -7.22 -2.99 11.36
N ILE A 81 -6.19 -3.21 10.53
CA ILE A 81 -5.20 -4.26 10.74
C ILE A 81 -4.39 -4.00 12.01
N SER A 82 -3.90 -2.78 12.20
CA SER A 82 -3.14 -2.40 13.39
C SER A 82 -3.93 -2.66 14.68
N GLN A 83 -5.20 -2.24 14.71
CA GLN A 83 -6.09 -2.47 15.84
C GLN A 83 -6.35 -3.95 16.10
N GLU A 84 -6.66 -4.70 15.06
CA GLU A 84 -7.06 -6.12 15.13
C GLU A 84 -5.88 -7.01 15.52
N PHE A 85 -4.70 -6.78 14.89
CA PHE A 85 -3.53 -7.62 15.12
C PHE A 85 -2.84 -7.29 16.45
N SER A 86 -2.78 -6.02 16.86
CA SER A 86 -2.23 -5.66 18.18
C SER A 86 -3.08 -6.19 19.34
N SER A 87 -4.40 -6.23 19.19
CA SER A 87 -5.31 -6.77 20.22
C SER A 87 -5.42 -8.28 20.20
N GLN A 88 -4.96 -8.96 19.14
CA GLN A 88 -5.11 -10.41 18.93
C GLN A 88 -6.58 -10.88 19.08
N ALA A 89 -7.51 -10.07 18.55
CA ALA A 89 -8.95 -10.32 18.70
C ALA A 89 -9.45 -11.55 17.92
N GLY A 90 -8.69 -12.03 16.93
CA GLY A 90 -9.01 -13.25 16.18
C GLY A 90 -10.24 -13.14 15.27
N GLN A 91 -10.66 -11.91 14.93
CA GLN A 91 -11.78 -11.72 14.01
C GLN A 91 -11.40 -12.00 12.55
N TYR A 92 -10.13 -11.79 12.21
CA TYR A 92 -9.56 -12.07 10.89
C TYR A 92 -8.46 -13.12 11.02
N ASP A 93 -8.47 -14.07 10.10
CA ASP A 93 -7.48 -15.14 10.02
C ASP A 93 -6.26 -14.68 9.19
N VAL A 94 -6.53 -13.92 8.11
CA VAL A 94 -5.53 -13.43 7.16
C VAL A 94 -5.75 -11.93 6.93
N ALA A 95 -4.66 -11.19 6.77
CA ALA A 95 -4.71 -9.82 6.30
C ALA A 95 -3.62 -9.53 5.27
N THR A 96 -3.85 -8.49 4.44
CA THR A 96 -2.79 -7.91 3.63
C THR A 96 -1.93 -6.97 4.47
N LEU A 97 -0.67 -7.31 4.60
CA LEU A 97 0.36 -6.48 5.22
C LEU A 97 1.39 -6.04 4.18
N SER A 98 2.21 -5.07 4.51
CA SER A 98 3.34 -4.68 3.69
C SER A 98 4.67 -5.20 4.25
N ASN A 99 5.70 -5.14 3.42
CA ASN A 99 7.08 -5.38 3.85
C ASN A 99 7.57 -4.39 4.93
N PHE A 100 6.91 -3.25 5.10
CA PHE A 100 7.13 -2.35 6.22
C PHE A 100 6.55 -2.91 7.54
N GLU A 101 5.31 -3.42 7.51
CA GLU A 101 4.59 -3.86 8.72
C GLU A 101 5.04 -5.24 9.19
N ILE A 102 5.36 -6.16 8.26
CA ILE A 102 5.65 -7.56 8.59
C ILE A 102 6.80 -7.74 9.57
N PRO A 103 7.99 -7.13 9.43
CA PRO A 103 9.07 -7.27 10.41
C PRO A 103 8.68 -6.77 11.81
N ILE A 104 7.92 -5.67 11.88
CA ILE A 104 7.43 -5.08 13.13
C ILE A 104 6.42 -6.03 13.81
N TYR A 105 5.48 -6.57 13.04
CA TYR A 105 4.43 -7.46 13.55
C TYR A 105 4.98 -8.84 13.92
N ALA A 106 6.01 -9.32 13.22
CA ALA A 106 6.73 -10.55 13.58
C ALA A 106 7.45 -10.39 14.93
N THR A 107 8.19 -9.31 15.13
CA THR A 107 8.85 -8.98 16.39
C THR A 107 7.85 -8.84 17.54
N SER A 108 6.69 -8.24 17.26
CA SER A 108 5.59 -8.08 18.22
C SER A 108 4.81 -9.39 18.48
N LYS A 109 5.07 -10.45 17.73
CA LYS A 109 4.35 -11.73 17.75
C LYS A 109 2.84 -11.59 17.47
N TRP A 110 2.50 -10.71 16.55
CA TRP A 110 1.12 -10.49 16.11
C TRP A 110 0.75 -11.37 14.92
N ILE A 111 1.74 -11.88 14.20
CA ILE A 111 1.59 -12.74 13.03
C ILE A 111 2.37 -14.04 13.20
N ALA A 112 1.85 -15.11 12.61
CA ALA A 112 2.44 -16.44 12.66
C ALA A 112 3.54 -16.58 11.59
N PRO A 113 4.65 -17.31 11.87
CA PRO A 113 5.64 -17.67 10.87
C PRO A 113 5.02 -18.63 9.84
N LEU A 114 5.35 -18.42 8.57
CA LEU A 114 4.89 -19.24 7.45
C LEU A 114 5.89 -20.32 7.04
N SER A 115 7.14 -20.25 7.49
CA SER A 115 8.22 -21.17 7.07
C SER A 115 7.84 -22.64 7.22
N ASP A 116 7.24 -23.06 8.33
CA ASP A 116 6.83 -24.45 8.54
C ASP A 116 5.71 -24.92 7.57
N TYR A 117 4.89 -24.00 7.08
CA TYR A 117 3.86 -24.27 6.08
C TYR A 117 4.48 -24.39 4.70
N ILE A 118 5.40 -23.50 4.37
CA ILE A 118 6.19 -23.50 3.11
C ILE A 118 6.95 -24.81 2.98
N ASP A 119 7.66 -25.23 4.01
CA ASP A 119 8.45 -26.48 4.03
C ASP A 119 7.59 -27.74 3.77
N LYS A 120 6.32 -27.70 4.16
CA LYS A 120 5.36 -28.79 3.96
C LYS A 120 4.61 -28.71 2.63
N ASP A 121 4.74 -27.61 1.90
CA ASP A 121 4.06 -27.35 0.63
C ASP A 121 5.08 -27.08 -0.51
N PRO A 122 5.81 -28.08 -0.96
CA PRO A 122 6.80 -27.89 -2.03
C PRO A 122 6.18 -27.45 -3.37
N SER A 123 4.85 -27.61 -3.53
CA SER A 123 4.14 -27.16 -4.74
C SER A 123 4.02 -25.64 -4.81
N PHE A 124 4.14 -24.95 -3.68
CA PHE A 124 4.18 -23.47 -3.66
C PHE A 124 5.41 -22.92 -4.39
N ASP A 125 6.52 -23.67 -4.40
CA ASP A 125 7.76 -23.30 -5.08
C ASP A 125 8.30 -21.94 -4.59
N GLN A 126 8.74 -21.92 -3.32
CA GLN A 126 9.28 -20.71 -2.68
C GLN A 126 10.52 -20.16 -3.39
N ASP A 127 11.34 -21.03 -4.00
CA ASP A 127 12.56 -20.61 -4.70
C ASP A 127 12.27 -19.76 -5.94
N ASP A 128 11.05 -19.81 -6.48
CA ASP A 128 10.60 -18.96 -7.58
C ASP A 128 10.23 -17.53 -7.12
N VAL A 129 10.04 -17.31 -5.81
CA VAL A 129 9.78 -15.97 -5.27
C VAL A 129 11.07 -15.15 -5.30
N LEU A 130 10.98 -13.92 -5.83
CA LEU A 130 12.13 -13.02 -5.95
C LEU A 130 12.78 -12.77 -4.59
N ALA A 131 14.10 -12.92 -4.50
CA ALA A 131 14.84 -12.79 -3.26
C ALA A 131 14.60 -11.47 -2.49
N PRO A 132 14.50 -10.28 -3.13
CA PRO A 132 14.15 -9.06 -2.43
C PRO A 132 12.78 -9.12 -1.73
N MET A 133 11.80 -9.83 -2.32
CA MET A 133 10.48 -10.02 -1.71
C MET A 133 10.57 -10.91 -0.48
N THR A 134 11.17 -12.10 -0.60
CA THR A 134 11.34 -13.01 0.54
C THR A 134 12.10 -12.34 1.69
N GLN A 135 13.19 -11.61 1.39
CA GLN A 135 13.99 -10.93 2.41
C GLN A 135 13.20 -9.84 3.14
N SER A 136 12.43 -9.04 2.42
CA SER A 136 11.65 -7.95 3.00
C SER A 136 10.41 -8.41 3.78
N LEU A 137 9.99 -9.66 3.62
CA LEU A 137 8.84 -10.28 4.28
C LEU A 137 9.24 -11.28 5.37
N SER A 138 10.51 -11.26 5.77
CA SER A 138 11.07 -12.08 6.83
C SER A 138 11.26 -11.29 8.12
N GLY A 139 11.17 -11.99 9.26
CA GLY A 139 11.49 -11.44 10.56
C GLY A 139 13.01 -11.47 10.83
N GLU A 140 13.44 -10.84 11.93
CA GLU A 140 14.84 -10.83 12.39
C GLU A 140 15.37 -12.26 12.73
N ASP A 141 14.46 -13.19 13.03
CA ASP A 141 14.76 -14.60 13.26
C ASP A 141 15.01 -15.41 11.97
N GLY A 142 14.94 -14.74 10.81
CA GLY A 142 15.12 -15.32 9.49
C GLY A 142 13.94 -16.13 8.97
N LYS A 143 12.82 -16.19 9.70
CA LYS A 143 11.61 -16.87 9.25
C LYS A 143 10.78 -15.95 8.35
N ILE A 144 10.09 -16.56 7.40
CA ILE A 144 9.12 -15.87 6.53
C ILE A 144 7.81 -15.69 7.31
N TYR A 145 7.28 -14.47 7.30
CA TYR A 145 6.02 -14.10 7.99
C TYR A 145 4.94 -13.60 7.03
N GLY A 146 5.28 -13.40 5.78
CA GLY A 146 4.33 -13.03 4.74
C GLY A 146 4.71 -13.58 3.39
N GLU A 147 3.70 -13.92 2.57
CA GLU A 147 3.88 -14.28 1.17
C GLU A 147 3.38 -13.17 0.25
N PRO A 148 4.19 -12.71 -0.73
CA PRO A 148 3.80 -11.60 -1.56
C PRO A 148 2.60 -11.99 -2.44
N PHE A 149 1.54 -11.19 -2.39
CA PHE A 149 0.48 -11.28 -3.37
C PHE A 149 0.90 -10.59 -4.67
N TYR A 150 1.52 -9.43 -4.57
CA TYR A 150 2.28 -8.80 -5.63
C TYR A 150 3.39 -7.93 -5.06
N GLY A 151 4.45 -7.79 -5.83
CA GLY A 151 5.55 -6.88 -5.54
C GLY A 151 5.56 -5.69 -6.48
N GLU A 152 6.13 -4.59 -6.03
CA GLU A 152 6.23 -3.37 -6.81
C GLU A 152 7.47 -2.55 -6.47
N SER A 153 7.88 -1.77 -7.43
CA SER A 153 8.73 -0.60 -7.26
C SER A 153 7.96 0.63 -7.72
N SER A 154 8.62 1.71 -8.02
CA SER A 154 8.03 2.89 -8.62
C SER A 154 8.68 3.26 -9.93
N PHE A 155 7.89 3.87 -10.80
CA PHE A 155 8.37 4.47 -12.04
C PHE A 155 7.48 5.63 -12.49
N LEU A 156 7.94 6.38 -13.47
CA LEU A 156 7.14 7.42 -14.09
C LEU A 156 6.33 6.81 -15.26
N MET A 157 5.04 6.89 -15.17
CA MET A 157 4.07 6.55 -16.21
C MET A 157 3.70 7.79 -17.01
N TYR A 158 3.69 7.73 -18.34
CA TYR A 158 3.40 8.90 -19.16
C TYR A 158 2.68 8.57 -20.46
N ARG A 159 1.88 9.50 -20.95
CA ARG A 159 1.18 9.43 -22.22
C ARG A 159 2.14 9.73 -23.38
N LYS A 160 2.62 8.68 -24.07
CA LYS A 160 3.53 8.79 -25.23
C LYS A 160 2.96 9.66 -26.33
N ASP A 161 1.68 9.50 -26.62
CA ASP A 161 0.97 10.24 -27.67
C ASP A 161 0.86 11.74 -27.33
N VAL A 162 0.61 12.09 -26.07
CA VAL A 162 0.54 13.48 -25.61
C VAL A 162 1.91 14.16 -25.68
N LEU A 163 2.96 13.50 -25.17
CA LEU A 163 4.31 14.01 -25.23
C LEU A 163 4.76 14.22 -26.69
N ALA A 164 4.54 13.22 -27.53
CA ALA A 164 4.87 13.32 -28.98
C ALA A 164 4.15 14.48 -29.67
N ALA A 165 2.86 14.70 -29.37
CA ALA A 165 2.10 15.83 -29.93
C ALA A 165 2.63 17.19 -29.50
N LYS A 166 3.35 17.28 -28.37
CA LYS A 166 4.06 18.49 -27.88
C LYS A 166 5.53 18.53 -28.27
N GLY A 167 6.02 17.59 -29.08
CA GLY A 167 7.43 17.51 -29.48
C GLY A 167 8.36 17.21 -28.31
N VAL A 168 7.87 16.50 -27.28
CA VAL A 168 8.63 16.13 -26.08
C VAL A 168 9.03 14.67 -26.16
N THR A 169 10.30 14.37 -25.87
CA THR A 169 10.82 13.01 -25.68
C THR A 169 11.12 12.79 -24.21
N MET A 170 10.66 11.70 -23.63
CA MET A 170 10.99 11.32 -22.26
C MET A 170 12.46 10.88 -22.19
N PRO A 171 13.27 11.47 -21.28
CA PRO A 171 14.63 11.01 -21.04
C PRO A 171 14.69 9.54 -20.60
N ALA A 172 15.75 8.83 -20.97
CA ALA A 172 15.93 7.42 -20.57
C ALA A 172 16.16 7.28 -19.05
N LYS A 173 16.75 8.27 -18.40
CA LYS A 173 16.91 8.39 -16.95
C LYS A 173 16.49 9.83 -16.57
N PRO A 174 15.21 10.07 -16.32
CA PRO A 174 14.69 11.41 -16.08
C PRO A 174 15.14 11.95 -14.74
N THR A 175 15.37 13.26 -14.69
CA THR A 175 15.52 14.03 -13.45
C THR A 175 14.18 14.65 -13.03
N TRP A 176 14.00 14.92 -11.74
CA TRP A 176 12.79 15.62 -11.27
C TRP A 176 12.62 17.00 -11.89
N GLN A 177 13.71 17.71 -12.20
CA GLN A 177 13.63 18.99 -12.91
C GLN A 177 13.10 18.83 -14.34
N GLU A 178 13.60 17.83 -15.09
CA GLU A 178 13.08 17.52 -16.42
C GLU A 178 11.60 17.15 -16.39
N ILE A 179 11.17 16.41 -15.36
CA ILE A 179 9.76 16.04 -15.18
C ILE A 179 8.90 17.27 -14.91
N ALA A 180 9.36 18.23 -14.09
CA ALA A 180 8.64 19.48 -13.87
C ALA A 180 8.51 20.30 -15.16
N ASP A 181 9.58 20.38 -15.94
CA ASP A 181 9.60 21.08 -17.24
C ASP A 181 8.66 20.41 -18.26
N ILE A 182 8.60 19.07 -18.27
CA ILE A 182 7.70 18.32 -19.12
C ILE A 182 6.25 18.53 -18.65
N ALA A 183 5.98 18.46 -17.33
CA ALA A 183 4.65 18.69 -16.78
C ALA A 183 4.11 20.06 -17.22
N ALA A 184 4.93 21.12 -17.14
CA ALA A 184 4.54 22.45 -17.59
C ALA A 184 4.21 22.50 -19.10
N LYS A 185 4.97 21.77 -19.95
CA LYS A 185 4.74 21.73 -21.40
C LYS A 185 3.48 20.99 -21.82
N VAL A 186 3.12 19.94 -21.05
CA VAL A 186 1.96 19.08 -21.37
C VAL A 186 0.72 19.45 -20.58
N ASP A 187 0.81 20.38 -19.63
CA ASP A 187 -0.35 20.94 -18.93
C ASP A 187 -1.32 21.56 -19.95
N ASN A 188 -2.60 21.22 -19.86
CA ASN A 188 -3.61 21.60 -20.85
C ASN A 188 -3.29 21.16 -22.31
N ALA A 189 -2.51 20.09 -22.50
CA ALA A 189 -2.26 19.53 -23.83
C ALA A 189 -3.56 19.04 -24.49
N GLN A 190 -4.52 18.61 -23.68
CA GLN A 190 -5.91 18.34 -24.04
C GLN A 190 -6.83 19.13 -23.09
N PRO A 191 -8.08 19.45 -23.47
CA PRO A 191 -8.98 20.19 -22.58
C PRO A 191 -9.14 19.54 -21.20
N GLY A 192 -8.73 20.25 -20.15
CA GLY A 192 -8.82 19.80 -18.77
C GLY A 192 -7.71 18.85 -18.31
N MET A 193 -6.79 18.44 -19.18
CA MET A 193 -5.67 17.58 -18.81
C MET A 193 -4.63 18.37 -18.00
N ARG A 194 -4.17 17.78 -16.89
CA ARG A 194 -3.08 18.32 -16.09
C ARG A 194 -1.74 17.64 -16.43
N GLY A 195 -0.65 18.25 -16.04
CA GLY A 195 0.70 17.79 -16.37
C GLY A 195 1.08 16.48 -15.70
N ILE A 196 0.76 16.32 -14.40
CA ILE A 196 1.16 15.15 -13.60
C ILE A 196 0.15 14.86 -12.49
N CYS A 197 0.03 13.59 -12.07
CA CYS A 197 -0.58 13.19 -10.80
C CYS A 197 0.51 12.80 -9.81
N LEU A 198 0.42 13.35 -8.59
CA LEU A 198 1.25 12.97 -7.44
C LEU A 198 0.35 12.92 -6.21
N ARG A 199 0.50 11.87 -5.38
CA ARG A 199 -0.35 11.71 -4.20
C ARG A 199 -0.21 12.91 -3.26
N GLY A 200 -1.34 13.48 -2.84
CA GLY A 200 -1.40 14.54 -1.83
C GLY A 200 -2.29 14.21 -0.65
N GLN A 201 -2.97 13.05 -0.67
CA GLN A 201 -3.83 12.58 0.41
C GLN A 201 -3.01 12.32 1.69
N PRO A 202 -3.48 12.81 2.87
CA PRO A 202 -2.86 12.48 4.14
C PRO A 202 -2.83 10.96 4.40
N GLY A 203 -1.82 10.53 5.13
CA GLY A 203 -1.57 9.14 5.50
C GLY A 203 -0.13 8.76 5.22
N TRP A 204 0.50 8.04 6.15
CA TRP A 204 1.88 7.62 5.99
C TRP A 204 2.12 6.79 4.73
N GLY A 205 1.17 5.93 4.36
CA GLY A 205 1.19 5.11 3.15
C GLY A 205 0.67 5.83 1.90
N GLN A 206 0.19 7.08 2.00
CA GLN A 206 -0.32 7.85 0.89
C GLN A 206 0.72 8.86 0.37
N VAL A 207 0.70 10.11 0.81
CA VAL A 207 1.60 11.15 0.30
C VAL A 207 3.07 10.79 0.50
N PHE A 208 3.43 10.14 1.63
CA PHE A 208 4.82 9.78 1.89
C PHE A 208 5.31 8.56 1.09
N ALA A 209 4.45 7.76 0.50
CA ALA A 209 4.91 6.69 -0.40
C ALA A 209 5.77 7.24 -1.56
N PRO A 210 5.29 8.17 -2.40
CA PRO A 210 6.13 8.83 -3.40
C PRO A 210 7.05 9.92 -2.80
N LEU A 211 6.58 10.74 -1.85
CA LEU A 211 7.32 11.90 -1.37
C LEU A 211 8.63 11.52 -0.65
N THR A 212 8.64 10.44 0.14
CA THR A 212 9.89 10.01 0.79
C THR A 212 10.97 9.64 -0.23
N THR A 213 10.60 9.04 -1.37
CA THR A 213 11.57 8.75 -2.43
C THR A 213 12.10 10.02 -3.10
N VAL A 214 11.27 11.06 -3.20
CA VAL A 214 11.71 12.39 -3.65
C VAL A 214 12.68 12.99 -2.63
N VAL A 215 12.34 12.96 -1.33
CA VAL A 215 13.25 13.40 -0.26
C VAL A 215 14.60 12.68 -0.34
N ASN A 216 14.59 11.36 -0.47
CA ASN A 216 15.80 10.55 -0.56
C ASN A 216 16.70 10.98 -1.73
N THR A 217 16.12 11.17 -2.93
CA THR A 217 16.91 11.55 -4.12
C THR A 217 17.37 13.00 -4.10
N PHE A 218 16.67 13.89 -3.39
CA PHE A 218 17.15 15.26 -3.11
C PHE A 218 18.28 15.30 -2.09
N GLY A 219 18.51 14.20 -1.37
CA GLY A 219 19.56 14.04 -0.37
C GLY A 219 19.10 14.26 1.06
N GLY A 220 17.79 14.36 1.29
CA GLY A 220 17.19 14.40 2.63
C GLY A 220 17.07 13.00 3.26
N THR A 221 16.81 12.99 4.55
CA THR A 221 16.49 11.80 5.34
C THR A 221 15.58 12.19 6.50
N TRP A 222 14.83 11.25 7.07
CA TRP A 222 14.03 11.48 8.27
C TRP A 222 14.89 11.62 9.52
N PHE A 223 15.95 10.79 9.63
CA PHE A 223 16.86 10.76 10.76
C PHE A 223 18.28 10.53 10.27
N THR A 224 19.26 11.11 10.96
CA THR A 224 20.67 10.76 10.81
C THR A 224 20.98 9.43 11.51
N GLU A 225 22.13 8.82 11.25
CA GLU A 225 22.57 7.56 11.82
C GLU A 225 22.57 7.57 13.37
N ASP A 226 22.81 8.72 13.98
CA ASP A 226 22.79 8.96 15.42
C ASP A 226 21.43 9.50 15.94
N TRP A 227 20.36 9.22 15.21
CA TRP A 227 19.00 9.59 15.58
C TRP A 227 18.79 11.10 15.80
N GLN A 228 19.33 11.96 14.94
CA GLN A 228 18.91 13.35 14.88
C GLN A 228 17.79 13.49 13.84
N ALA A 229 16.67 14.08 14.20
CA ALA A 229 15.59 14.36 13.26
C ALA A 229 16.05 15.37 12.20
N GLN A 230 15.60 15.19 10.95
CA GLN A 230 16.05 15.98 9.79
C GLN A 230 14.88 16.45 8.91
N VAL A 231 13.66 16.55 9.46
CA VAL A 231 12.46 16.88 8.68
C VAL A 231 12.45 18.33 8.21
N ASP A 232 13.10 19.23 8.92
CA ASP A 232 13.27 20.64 8.52
C ASP A 232 14.65 20.95 7.90
N SER A 233 15.47 19.90 7.66
CA SER A 233 16.77 20.08 7.01
C SER A 233 16.63 20.73 5.61
N PRO A 234 17.67 21.43 5.12
CA PRO A 234 17.61 22.10 3.82
C PRO A 234 17.21 21.16 2.68
N GLU A 235 17.74 19.94 2.64
CA GLU A 235 17.48 18.96 1.60
C GLU A 235 16.04 18.40 1.68
N PHE A 236 15.54 18.13 2.89
CA PHE A 236 14.18 17.70 3.08
C PHE A 236 13.19 18.80 2.68
N THR A 237 13.48 20.03 3.12
CA THR A 237 12.68 21.22 2.79
C THR A 237 12.67 21.49 1.28
N GLU A 238 13.82 21.39 0.60
CA GLU A 238 13.91 21.55 -0.86
C GLU A 238 13.03 20.53 -1.59
N ALA A 239 13.10 19.26 -1.18
CA ALA A 239 12.30 18.18 -1.76
C ALA A 239 10.80 18.40 -1.60
N VAL A 240 10.35 18.76 -0.39
CA VAL A 240 8.92 18.99 -0.11
C VAL A 240 8.42 20.24 -0.82
N LYS A 241 9.18 21.33 -0.83
CA LYS A 241 8.85 22.54 -1.62
C LYS A 241 8.72 22.21 -3.11
N PHE A 242 9.68 21.50 -3.67
CA PHE A 242 9.62 21.06 -5.07
C PHE A 242 8.34 20.26 -5.35
N TYR A 243 8.03 19.26 -4.51
CA TYR A 243 6.85 18.41 -4.68
C TYR A 243 5.55 19.22 -4.60
N VAL A 244 5.42 20.06 -3.58
CA VAL A 244 4.24 20.91 -3.35
C VAL A 244 4.05 21.90 -4.50
N ASP A 245 5.13 22.55 -4.94
CA ASP A 245 5.08 23.53 -6.03
C ASP A 245 4.71 22.87 -7.36
N LEU A 246 5.26 21.69 -7.67
CA LEU A 246 4.92 20.93 -8.88
C LEU A 246 3.44 20.54 -8.87
N VAL A 247 2.94 20.01 -7.76
CA VAL A 247 1.52 19.61 -7.61
C VAL A 247 0.60 20.84 -7.73
N ARG A 248 0.94 21.94 -7.09
CA ARG A 248 0.11 23.17 -7.14
C ARG A 248 0.09 23.80 -8.51
N ALA A 249 1.19 23.78 -9.24
CA ALA A 249 1.30 24.36 -10.57
C ALA A 249 0.66 23.48 -11.67
N HIS A 250 0.97 22.19 -11.67
CA HIS A 250 0.71 21.28 -12.79
C HIS A 250 0.05 19.96 -12.36
N GLY A 251 -0.28 19.79 -11.07
CA GLY A 251 -0.91 18.59 -10.54
C GLY A 251 -2.40 18.50 -10.86
N GLU A 252 -2.96 17.34 -10.61
CA GLU A 252 -4.38 17.03 -10.76
C GLU A 252 -5.28 17.92 -9.89
N LEU A 253 -6.52 18.09 -10.33
CA LEU A 253 -7.51 18.77 -9.52
C LEU A 253 -7.88 17.89 -8.30
N GLY A 254 -7.89 18.48 -7.12
CA GLY A 254 -8.19 17.75 -5.88
C GLY A 254 -6.98 17.00 -5.29
N ALA A 255 -5.77 17.35 -5.66
CA ALA A 255 -4.52 16.72 -5.19
C ALA A 255 -4.46 16.44 -3.66
N PRO A 256 -4.93 17.34 -2.75
CA PRO A 256 -4.92 17.05 -1.31
C PRO A 256 -5.78 15.84 -0.88
N GLN A 257 -6.64 15.33 -1.75
CA GLN A 257 -7.46 14.13 -1.54
C GLN A 257 -7.06 12.99 -2.47
N ALA A 258 -6.07 13.19 -3.33
CA ALA A 258 -5.65 12.18 -4.30
C ALA A 258 -4.63 11.22 -3.67
N GLY A 259 -4.99 9.95 -3.58
CA GLY A 259 -4.14 8.82 -3.30
C GLY A 259 -3.87 8.01 -4.55
N PHE A 260 -3.46 6.75 -4.38
CA PHE A 260 -3.20 5.83 -5.49
C PHE A 260 -4.43 5.67 -6.41
N THR A 261 -5.60 5.43 -5.81
CA THR A 261 -6.84 5.17 -6.57
C THR A 261 -7.27 6.37 -7.43
N GLU A 262 -7.17 7.58 -6.89
CA GLU A 262 -7.54 8.80 -7.59
C GLU A 262 -6.58 9.09 -8.74
N CYS A 263 -5.26 8.92 -8.53
CA CYS A 263 -4.26 9.07 -9.58
C CYS A 263 -4.41 8.01 -10.68
N LEU A 264 -4.70 6.75 -10.33
CA LEU A 264 -5.02 5.70 -11.30
C LEU A 264 -6.22 6.10 -12.17
N ASN A 265 -7.32 6.53 -11.53
CA ASN A 265 -8.53 6.93 -12.22
C ASN A 265 -8.29 8.16 -13.13
N ASN A 266 -7.56 9.17 -12.64
CA ASN A 266 -7.20 10.35 -13.44
C ASN A 266 -6.36 9.97 -14.67
N THR A 267 -5.43 9.04 -14.52
CA THR A 267 -4.59 8.55 -15.63
C THR A 267 -5.41 7.78 -16.65
N VAL A 268 -6.26 6.83 -16.21
CA VAL A 268 -7.16 6.06 -17.09
C VAL A 268 -8.11 6.97 -17.85
N GLN A 269 -8.64 8.01 -17.20
CA GLN A 269 -9.57 8.97 -17.81
C GLN A 269 -8.88 10.03 -18.68
N SER A 270 -7.54 10.00 -18.77
CA SER A 270 -6.75 11.01 -19.49
C SER A 270 -6.85 12.42 -18.91
N ASN A 271 -7.11 12.54 -17.62
CA ASN A 271 -7.13 13.82 -16.89
C ASN A 271 -5.71 14.31 -16.58
N VAL A 272 -4.71 13.43 -16.67
CA VAL A 272 -3.29 13.74 -16.45
C VAL A 272 -2.42 13.13 -17.55
N ALA A 273 -1.31 13.79 -17.86
CA ALA A 273 -0.36 13.33 -18.86
C ALA A 273 0.72 12.41 -18.29
N MET A 274 1.05 12.57 -17.04
CA MET A 274 2.07 11.78 -16.31
C MET A 274 1.59 11.40 -14.92
N TRP A 275 2.18 10.35 -14.39
CA TRP A 275 1.95 9.88 -13.02
C TRP A 275 3.19 9.15 -12.50
N TYR A 276 3.72 9.56 -11.36
CA TYR A 276 4.80 8.87 -10.66
C TYR A 276 4.21 8.10 -9.49
N ASP A 277 4.28 6.77 -9.54
CA ASP A 277 3.70 5.88 -8.53
C ASP A 277 4.16 4.44 -8.73
N ALA A 278 3.50 3.51 -8.00
CA ALA A 278 3.71 2.08 -8.00
C ALA A 278 3.67 1.45 -9.40
N THR A 279 4.63 0.58 -9.67
CA THR A 279 4.70 -0.16 -10.93
C THR A 279 3.49 -1.08 -11.15
N SER A 280 2.83 -1.51 -10.08
CA SER A 280 1.62 -2.34 -10.13
C SER A 280 0.43 -1.67 -10.83
N ALA A 281 0.42 -0.34 -10.94
CA ALA A 281 -0.60 0.42 -11.67
C ALA A 281 -0.61 0.11 -13.18
N ALA A 282 0.54 -0.23 -13.76
CA ALA A 282 0.68 -0.46 -15.20
C ALA A 282 -0.26 -1.54 -15.72
N GLY A 283 -0.51 -2.59 -14.94
CA GLY A 283 -1.46 -3.64 -15.28
C GLY A 283 -2.88 -3.14 -15.53
N SER A 284 -3.31 -2.13 -14.77
CA SER A 284 -4.62 -1.50 -14.96
C SER A 284 -4.63 -0.53 -16.14
N LEU A 285 -3.52 0.18 -16.39
CA LEU A 285 -3.38 1.09 -17.53
C LEU A 285 -3.36 0.34 -18.87
N GLU A 286 -2.76 -0.85 -18.89
CA GLU A 286 -2.66 -1.73 -20.07
C GLU A 286 -3.75 -2.82 -20.13
N ALA A 287 -4.74 -2.78 -19.22
CA ALA A 287 -5.85 -3.72 -19.22
C ALA A 287 -6.63 -3.70 -20.55
N PRO A 288 -7.24 -4.82 -20.97
CA PRO A 288 -7.92 -4.93 -22.28
C PRO A 288 -8.97 -3.84 -22.56
N ASN A 289 -9.63 -3.36 -21.51
CA ASN A 289 -10.69 -2.33 -21.58
C ASN A 289 -10.21 -0.93 -21.19
N SER A 290 -8.91 -0.72 -20.96
CA SER A 290 -8.38 0.59 -20.59
C SER A 290 -8.36 1.56 -21.79
N PRO A 291 -8.91 2.77 -21.68
CA PRO A 291 -8.88 3.79 -22.74
C PRO A 291 -7.46 4.26 -23.12
N VAL A 292 -6.50 4.04 -22.21
CA VAL A 292 -5.10 4.45 -22.41
C VAL A 292 -4.19 3.28 -22.78
N LYS A 293 -4.72 2.07 -22.94
CA LYS A 293 -3.97 0.89 -23.38
C LYS A 293 -3.11 1.19 -24.60
N GLY A 294 -1.84 0.84 -24.56
CA GLY A 294 -0.86 1.03 -25.63
C GLY A 294 -0.40 2.48 -25.85
N LYS A 295 -0.98 3.43 -25.13
CA LYS A 295 -0.59 4.86 -25.17
C LYS A 295 0.40 5.24 -24.08
N MET A 296 0.59 4.37 -23.09
CA MET A 296 1.47 4.63 -21.97
C MET A 296 2.94 4.30 -22.29
N GLY A 297 3.83 5.08 -21.72
CA GLY A 297 5.26 4.80 -21.60
C GLY A 297 5.64 4.72 -20.13
N TYR A 298 6.74 4.03 -19.86
CA TYR A 298 7.25 3.76 -18.52
C TYR A 298 8.72 4.13 -18.48
N ALA A 299 9.09 5.06 -17.63
CA ALA A 299 10.47 5.52 -17.43
C ALA A 299 10.89 5.27 -15.98
N PRO A 300 12.18 5.05 -15.70
CA PRO A 300 12.67 4.91 -14.33
C PRO A 300 12.18 6.02 -13.42
N ALA A 301 12.11 5.76 -12.11
CA ALA A 301 11.81 6.77 -11.11
C ALA A 301 12.77 7.97 -11.26
N PRO A 302 12.26 9.22 -11.28
CA PRO A 302 13.10 10.40 -11.51
C PRO A 302 14.11 10.61 -10.38
N VAL A 303 15.30 11.07 -10.70
CA VAL A 303 16.42 11.26 -9.77
C VAL A 303 16.86 12.72 -9.66
N VAL A 304 17.66 13.03 -8.61
CA VAL A 304 18.38 14.29 -8.45
C VAL A 304 19.85 14.02 -8.09
N LYS A 305 20.12 13.52 -6.87
CA LYS A 305 21.48 13.27 -6.37
C LYS A 305 21.82 11.77 -6.31
N THR A 306 20.85 10.89 -6.54
CA THR A 306 21.02 9.44 -6.51
C THR A 306 21.08 8.84 -7.91
N ASP A 307 21.60 7.62 -8.04
CA ASP A 307 21.60 6.88 -9.29
C ASP A 307 20.27 6.21 -9.61
N SER A 308 19.47 5.92 -8.58
CA SER A 308 18.11 5.39 -8.66
C SER A 308 17.27 5.95 -7.51
N SER A 309 15.95 5.93 -7.64
CA SER A 309 15.01 6.38 -6.62
C SER A 309 13.74 5.52 -6.55
N GLY A 310 13.76 4.34 -7.20
CA GLY A 310 12.68 3.39 -7.11
C GLY A 310 12.55 2.80 -5.71
N TRP A 311 11.32 2.52 -5.30
CA TRP A 311 11.05 1.87 -4.02
C TRP A 311 11.04 0.33 -4.11
N LEU A 312 10.93 -0.34 -2.99
CA LEU A 312 10.61 -1.75 -2.87
C LEU A 312 9.38 -1.88 -1.98
N TYR A 313 8.31 -2.45 -2.50
CA TYR A 313 7.11 -2.65 -1.74
C TYR A 313 6.41 -3.96 -2.14
N ALA A 314 5.76 -4.58 -1.18
CA ALA A 314 4.92 -5.74 -1.41
C ALA A 314 3.61 -5.59 -0.62
N TRP A 315 2.51 -5.95 -1.24
CA TRP A 315 1.32 -6.35 -0.53
C TRP A 315 1.35 -7.86 -0.36
N ALA A 316 1.42 -8.31 0.86
CA ALA A 316 1.64 -9.71 1.22
C ALA A 316 0.55 -10.21 2.15
N TRP A 317 0.32 -11.50 2.14
CA TRP A 317 -0.58 -12.17 3.05
C TRP A 317 0.16 -12.61 4.30
N SER A 318 -0.41 -12.31 5.46
CA SER A 318 0.06 -12.83 6.75
C SER A 318 -1.10 -13.43 7.54
N ILE A 319 -0.78 -14.41 8.37
CA ILE A 319 -1.73 -15.08 9.27
C ILE A 319 -1.65 -14.43 10.64
N GLN A 320 -2.79 -14.02 11.21
CA GLN A 320 -2.83 -13.53 12.58
C GLN A 320 -2.42 -14.64 13.56
N GLU A 321 -1.57 -14.32 14.56
CA GLU A 321 -1.10 -15.34 15.51
C GLU A 321 -2.26 -15.98 16.29
N ALA A 322 -3.29 -15.21 16.65
CA ALA A 322 -4.47 -15.71 17.35
C ALA A 322 -5.44 -16.55 16.47
N SER A 323 -5.21 -16.68 15.16
CA SER A 323 -6.08 -17.48 14.31
C SER A 323 -6.04 -18.96 14.70
N GLU A 324 -7.21 -19.55 14.88
CA GLU A 324 -7.39 -21.01 15.08
C GLU A 324 -7.48 -21.80 13.77
N LYS A 325 -7.42 -21.10 12.62
CA LYS A 325 -7.62 -21.65 11.27
C LYS A 325 -6.39 -21.52 10.38
N LYS A 326 -5.19 -21.54 10.97
CA LYS A 326 -3.93 -21.32 10.30
C LYS A 326 -3.71 -22.23 9.08
N ASP A 327 -4.13 -23.50 9.16
CA ASP A 327 -4.01 -24.45 8.03
C ASP A 327 -4.90 -24.05 6.83
N ASN A 328 -6.13 -23.60 7.08
CA ASN A 328 -7.01 -23.10 6.03
C ASN A 328 -6.53 -21.76 5.48
N ALA A 329 -5.99 -20.91 6.35
CA ALA A 329 -5.37 -19.65 5.98
C ALA A 329 -4.15 -19.88 5.06
N TRP A 330 -3.28 -20.85 5.38
CA TRP A 330 -2.16 -21.21 4.49
C TRP A 330 -2.62 -21.70 3.13
N LYS A 331 -3.61 -22.58 3.06
CA LYS A 331 -4.16 -23.05 1.78
C LYS A 331 -4.62 -21.89 0.89
N PHE A 332 -5.26 -20.89 1.50
CA PHE A 332 -5.67 -19.68 0.77
C PHE A 332 -4.46 -18.87 0.30
N ILE A 333 -3.47 -18.65 1.16
CA ILE A 333 -2.27 -17.89 0.85
C ILE A 333 -1.47 -18.58 -0.27
N SER A 334 -1.24 -19.89 -0.14
CA SER A 334 -0.53 -20.71 -1.14
C SER A 334 -1.21 -20.64 -2.50
N TRP A 335 -2.55 -20.74 -2.55
CA TRP A 335 -3.30 -20.58 -3.79
C TRP A 335 -3.22 -19.16 -4.34
N ALA A 336 -3.50 -18.12 -3.52
CA ALA A 336 -3.57 -16.74 -3.96
C ALA A 336 -2.21 -16.18 -4.44
N SER A 337 -1.10 -16.62 -3.84
CA SER A 337 0.27 -16.23 -4.21
C SER A 337 0.94 -17.20 -5.18
N GLY A 338 0.26 -18.30 -5.52
CA GLY A 338 0.78 -19.38 -6.36
C GLY A 338 0.79 -19.06 -7.86
N LYS A 339 1.54 -19.87 -8.62
CA LYS A 339 1.62 -19.79 -10.08
C LYS A 339 0.29 -20.05 -10.75
N ASP A 340 -0.50 -20.99 -10.21
CA ASP A 340 -1.80 -21.38 -10.76
C ASP A 340 -2.80 -20.22 -10.70
N TYR A 341 -2.73 -19.40 -9.64
CA TYR A 341 -3.54 -18.18 -9.56
C TYR A 341 -3.10 -17.13 -10.60
N GLU A 342 -1.80 -16.95 -10.84
CA GLU A 342 -1.33 -16.05 -11.90
C GLU A 342 -1.78 -16.52 -13.28
N GLN A 343 -1.69 -17.83 -13.56
CA GLN A 343 -2.22 -18.42 -14.79
C GLN A 343 -3.72 -18.18 -14.93
N LEU A 344 -4.48 -18.41 -13.86
CA LEU A 344 -5.93 -18.18 -13.83
C LEU A 344 -6.29 -16.73 -14.18
N VAL A 345 -5.60 -15.77 -13.56
CA VAL A 345 -5.80 -14.33 -13.86
C VAL A 345 -5.47 -14.04 -15.32
N GLY A 346 -4.33 -14.53 -15.81
CA GLY A 346 -3.91 -14.33 -17.20
C GLY A 346 -4.95 -14.82 -18.20
N GLU A 347 -5.51 -16.01 -17.96
CA GLU A 347 -6.50 -16.63 -18.85
C GLU A 347 -7.88 -15.99 -18.77
N GLN A 348 -8.33 -15.58 -17.59
CA GLN A 348 -9.69 -15.06 -17.40
C GLN A 348 -9.83 -13.55 -17.48
N LEU A 349 -8.82 -12.80 -17.04
CA LEU A 349 -8.88 -11.34 -16.94
C LEU A 349 -7.90 -10.63 -17.87
N GLY A 350 -6.93 -11.37 -18.45
CA GLY A 350 -5.85 -10.85 -19.28
C GLY A 350 -4.52 -10.79 -18.52
N TRP A 351 -3.44 -11.06 -19.25
CA TRP A 351 -2.10 -11.21 -18.68
C TRP A 351 -1.53 -9.92 -18.08
N SER A 352 -1.96 -8.76 -18.57
CA SER A 352 -1.58 -7.47 -17.95
C SER A 352 -2.11 -7.30 -16.52
N ARG A 353 -3.14 -8.07 -16.12
CA ARG A 353 -3.74 -8.01 -14.79
C ARG A 353 -3.13 -8.97 -13.76
N VAL A 354 -2.20 -9.82 -14.19
CA VAL A 354 -1.49 -10.74 -13.31
C VAL A 354 -0.84 -9.96 -12.17
N PRO A 355 -1.01 -10.37 -10.89
CA PRO A 355 -0.39 -9.74 -9.73
C PRO A 355 1.12 -10.09 -9.70
N ALA A 356 1.88 -9.45 -10.57
CA ALA A 356 3.30 -9.68 -10.82
C ALA A 356 4.21 -9.07 -9.73
N GLY A 357 5.52 -9.06 -9.98
CA GLY A 357 6.51 -8.48 -9.08
C GLY A 357 6.95 -9.39 -7.94
N LYS A 358 6.51 -10.64 -7.95
CA LYS A 358 6.83 -11.60 -6.88
C LYS A 358 7.57 -12.85 -7.35
N ARG A 359 7.31 -13.35 -8.56
CA ARG A 359 7.88 -14.61 -9.06
C ARG A 359 8.75 -14.41 -10.29
N ALA A 360 9.88 -15.11 -10.36
CA ALA A 360 10.79 -15.08 -11.50
C ALA A 360 10.11 -15.65 -12.75
N SER A 361 9.39 -16.76 -12.61
CA SER A 361 8.68 -17.43 -13.71
C SER A 361 7.61 -16.57 -14.39
N THR A 362 7.03 -15.58 -13.70
CA THR A 362 6.10 -14.62 -14.32
C THR A 362 6.78 -13.86 -15.46
N TYR A 363 8.03 -13.46 -15.27
CA TYR A 363 8.83 -12.71 -16.25
C TYR A 363 9.45 -13.57 -17.34
N GLU A 364 9.28 -14.88 -17.26
CA GLU A 364 9.65 -15.86 -18.30
C GLU A 364 8.43 -16.33 -19.10
N ASN A 365 7.21 -16.02 -18.67
CA ASN A 365 5.97 -16.43 -19.31
C ASN A 365 5.73 -15.63 -20.60
N PRO A 366 5.74 -16.28 -21.80
CA PRO A 366 5.57 -15.58 -23.08
C PRO A 366 4.22 -14.88 -23.23
N ALA A 367 3.16 -15.40 -22.59
CA ALA A 367 1.83 -14.79 -22.64
C ALA A 367 1.78 -13.51 -21.79
N TYR A 368 2.40 -13.52 -20.62
CA TYR A 368 2.58 -12.32 -19.80
C TYR A 368 3.42 -11.27 -20.55
N LEU A 369 4.59 -11.64 -21.05
CA LEU A 369 5.49 -10.71 -21.75
C LEU A 369 4.86 -10.11 -23.02
N LYS A 370 3.97 -10.84 -23.67
CA LYS A 370 3.24 -10.32 -24.84
C LYS A 370 2.31 -9.16 -24.49
N GLU A 371 1.63 -9.20 -23.36
CA GLU A 371 0.68 -8.15 -22.93
C GLU A 371 1.34 -7.10 -22.02
N ALA A 372 2.23 -7.53 -21.13
CA ALA A 372 2.91 -6.68 -20.16
C ALA A 372 4.27 -6.14 -20.65
N GLY A 373 4.70 -6.47 -21.86
CA GLY A 373 6.05 -6.18 -22.38
C GLY A 373 6.48 -4.72 -22.30
N ALA A 374 5.52 -3.78 -22.27
CA ALA A 374 5.84 -2.36 -22.13
C ALA A 374 6.37 -1.99 -20.73
N PHE A 375 6.00 -2.76 -19.69
CA PHE A 375 6.31 -2.42 -18.29
C PHE A 375 6.94 -3.60 -17.50
N ALA A 376 6.91 -4.83 -18.03
CA ALA A 376 7.39 -6.00 -17.30
C ALA A 376 8.88 -5.88 -16.94
N GLU A 377 9.75 -5.66 -17.92
CA GLU A 377 11.19 -5.52 -17.69
C GLU A 377 11.53 -4.29 -16.83
N PRO A 378 10.98 -3.07 -17.08
CA PRO A 378 11.15 -1.93 -16.18
C PRO A 378 10.74 -2.22 -14.73
N THR A 379 9.65 -2.95 -14.52
CA THR A 379 9.18 -3.33 -13.18
C THR A 379 10.16 -4.28 -12.49
N LYS A 380 10.56 -5.36 -13.17
CA LYS A 380 11.51 -6.34 -12.64
C LYS A 380 12.83 -5.67 -12.26
N GLN A 381 13.41 -4.89 -13.17
CA GLN A 381 14.66 -4.18 -12.93
C GLN A 381 14.55 -3.21 -11.75
N ALA A 382 13.44 -2.47 -11.64
CA ALA A 382 13.23 -1.54 -10.54
C ALA A 382 13.14 -2.25 -9.17
N ILE A 383 12.50 -3.43 -9.11
CA ILE A 383 12.44 -4.27 -7.90
C ILE A 383 13.83 -4.81 -7.54
N GLU A 384 14.56 -5.37 -8.51
CA GLU A 384 15.86 -6.01 -8.27
C GLU A 384 16.97 -5.02 -7.90
N THR A 385 16.85 -3.76 -8.31
CA THR A 385 17.84 -2.70 -8.04
C THR A 385 17.49 -1.80 -6.86
N ALA A 386 16.33 -1.99 -6.23
CA ALA A 386 15.94 -1.25 -5.05
C ALA A 386 16.86 -1.58 -3.87
N ASP A 387 17.37 -0.56 -3.17
CA ASP A 387 18.24 -0.71 -2.00
C ASP A 387 17.59 -0.10 -0.75
N PRO A 388 16.91 -0.90 0.08
CA PRO A 388 16.29 -0.42 1.30
C PRO A 388 17.28 0.07 2.37
N ARG A 389 18.56 -0.29 2.25
CA ARG A 389 19.60 0.13 3.21
C ARG A 389 20.19 1.48 2.84
N ASN A 390 20.30 1.76 1.52
CA ASN A 390 20.90 2.99 0.99
C ASN A 390 19.99 3.67 -0.06
N PRO A 391 18.75 4.04 0.28
CA PRO A 391 17.82 4.61 -0.69
C PRO A 391 18.10 6.08 -1.04
N GLY A 392 19.01 6.73 -0.33
CA GLY A 392 19.44 8.12 -0.51
C GLY A 392 20.95 8.26 -0.44
N VAL A 393 21.43 9.49 -0.30
CA VAL A 393 22.88 9.80 -0.22
C VAL A 393 23.39 9.84 1.22
N GLN A 394 22.51 9.90 2.20
CA GLN A 394 22.87 9.96 3.62
C GLN A 394 22.71 8.60 4.29
N PRO A 395 23.65 8.23 5.21
CA PRO A 395 23.46 7.08 6.07
C PRO A 395 22.25 7.30 6.99
N ARG A 396 21.63 6.22 7.44
CA ARG A 396 20.40 6.27 8.25
C ARG A 396 20.36 5.17 9.29
N PRO A 397 19.62 5.37 10.39
CA PRO A 397 19.64 4.45 11.53
C PRO A 397 18.74 3.22 11.32
N ALA A 398 17.81 3.29 10.37
CA ALA A 398 16.86 2.23 10.06
C ALA A 398 16.75 2.01 8.55
N ILE A 399 16.36 0.80 8.15
CA ILE A 399 16.10 0.46 6.76
C ILE A 399 14.79 1.09 6.27
N GLY A 400 14.54 1.03 4.98
CA GLY A 400 13.30 1.47 4.35
C GLY A 400 13.54 2.52 3.27
N ILE A 401 12.74 2.46 2.20
CA ILE A 401 12.83 3.41 1.09
C ILE A 401 11.73 4.46 1.18
N GLN A 402 10.47 3.99 1.19
CA GLN A 402 9.28 4.83 1.24
C GLN A 402 8.98 5.33 2.65
N PHE A 403 9.42 4.56 3.64
CA PHE A 403 9.15 4.75 5.05
C PHE A 403 10.42 4.53 5.86
N VAL A 404 10.40 4.90 7.11
CA VAL A 404 11.43 4.49 8.08
C VAL A 404 10.89 3.28 8.82
N ASP A 405 11.58 2.15 8.76
CA ASP A 405 11.08 0.86 9.30
C ASP A 405 11.20 0.81 10.83
N ILE A 406 10.41 1.66 11.49
CA ILE A 406 10.27 1.75 12.95
C ILE A 406 8.78 1.76 13.33
N PRO A 407 8.41 1.19 14.49
CA PRO A 407 7.01 1.13 14.94
C PRO A 407 6.31 2.48 15.08
N GLU A 408 7.05 3.55 15.33
CA GLU A 408 6.53 4.90 15.51
C GLU A 408 6.22 5.61 14.18
N PHE A 409 6.71 5.10 13.03
CA PHE A 409 6.57 5.79 11.74
C PHE A 409 5.11 5.95 11.26
N PRO A 410 4.19 4.98 11.44
CA PRO A 410 2.79 5.16 11.03
C PRO A 410 2.13 6.40 11.67
N ASP A 411 2.39 6.64 12.95
CA ASP A 411 1.86 7.81 13.65
C ASP A 411 2.59 9.09 13.22
N LEU A 412 3.92 9.09 13.26
CA LEU A 412 4.74 10.22 12.82
C LEU A 412 4.42 10.62 11.37
N GLY A 413 4.48 9.67 10.45
CA GLY A 413 4.23 9.92 9.03
C GLY A 413 2.80 10.40 8.77
N THR A 414 1.80 9.89 9.51
CA THR A 414 0.42 10.34 9.39
C THR A 414 0.27 11.79 9.83
N GLN A 415 0.82 12.17 10.98
CA GLN A 415 0.72 13.55 11.49
C GLN A 415 1.43 14.53 10.55
N VAL A 416 2.67 14.27 10.16
CA VAL A 416 3.42 15.13 9.22
C VAL A 416 2.72 15.20 7.85
N SER A 417 2.09 14.10 7.39
CA SER A 417 1.37 14.08 6.12
C SER A 417 0.15 15.01 6.09
N GLN A 418 -0.52 15.22 7.23
CA GLN A 418 -1.65 16.15 7.34
C GLN A 418 -1.20 17.60 7.07
N ASP A 419 -0.05 17.99 7.61
CA ASP A 419 0.50 19.32 7.41
C ASP A 419 1.05 19.50 5.99
N VAL A 420 1.73 18.49 5.42
CA VAL A 420 2.14 18.49 4.01
C VAL A 420 0.94 18.58 3.06
N SER A 421 -0.13 17.82 3.30
CA SER A 421 -1.37 17.92 2.53
C SER A 421 -2.02 19.31 2.65
N SER A 422 -1.94 19.91 3.84
CA SER A 422 -2.41 21.29 4.06
C SER A 422 -1.56 22.30 3.27
N ALA A 423 -0.26 22.07 3.16
CA ALA A 423 0.62 22.88 2.30
C ALA A 423 0.26 22.70 0.80
N ILE A 424 0.01 21.48 0.34
CA ILE A 424 -0.48 21.23 -1.04
C ILE A 424 -1.79 21.99 -1.29
N ALA A 425 -2.70 22.00 -0.31
CA ALA A 425 -3.95 22.75 -0.38
C ALA A 425 -3.79 24.29 -0.28
N GLY A 426 -2.58 24.79 -0.01
CA GLY A 426 -2.31 26.23 0.17
C GLY A 426 -2.84 26.82 1.46
N ARG A 427 -3.12 25.99 2.47
CA ARG A 427 -3.63 26.41 3.79
C ARG A 427 -2.50 26.72 4.78
N MET A 428 -1.30 26.29 4.50
CA MET A 428 -0.12 26.37 5.33
C MET A 428 1.13 26.53 4.44
N SER A 429 2.19 27.09 4.92
CA SER A 429 3.49 27.07 4.22
C SER A 429 4.19 25.72 4.40
N VAL A 430 5.10 25.39 3.49
CA VAL A 430 5.92 24.17 3.63
C VAL A 430 6.83 24.29 4.86
N ASP A 431 7.41 25.46 5.09
CA ASP A 431 8.31 25.70 6.23
C ASP A 431 7.57 25.45 7.56
N GLU A 432 6.33 25.96 7.72
CA GLU A 432 5.52 25.72 8.91
C GLU A 432 5.15 24.23 9.08
N ALA A 433 4.81 23.53 7.96
CA ALA A 433 4.51 22.12 8.00
C ALA A 433 5.71 21.28 8.46
N LEU A 434 6.90 21.63 8.00
CA LEU A 434 8.13 20.90 8.34
C LEU A 434 8.69 21.25 9.71
N GLU A 435 8.51 22.49 10.19
CA GLU A 435 8.85 22.86 11.58
C GLU A 435 8.04 22.01 12.59
N ARG A 436 6.74 21.84 12.37
CA ARG A 436 5.91 20.92 13.18
C ARG A 436 6.32 19.47 13.02
N GLY A 437 6.64 19.07 11.78
CA GLY A 437 7.14 17.72 11.48
C GLY A 437 8.46 17.42 12.20
N GLN A 438 9.34 18.40 12.31
CA GLN A 438 10.61 18.30 13.03
C GLN A 438 10.38 18.07 14.52
N GLU A 439 9.47 18.83 15.15
CA GLU A 439 9.12 18.64 16.57
C GLU A 439 8.62 17.21 16.85
N LEU A 440 7.74 16.68 15.99
CA LEU A 440 7.24 15.30 16.10
C LEU A 440 8.34 14.27 15.92
N ALA A 441 9.25 14.50 14.96
CA ALA A 441 10.37 13.60 14.70
C ALA A 441 11.41 13.65 15.83
N ASP A 442 11.64 14.82 16.44
CA ASP A 442 12.54 14.97 17.60
C ASP A 442 12.07 14.13 18.80
N ASP A 443 10.76 14.06 19.06
CA ASP A 443 10.19 13.22 20.11
C ASP A 443 10.45 11.73 19.88
N VAL A 444 10.37 11.28 18.62
CA VAL A 444 10.72 9.91 18.24
C VAL A 444 12.22 9.68 18.41
N ALA A 445 13.05 10.58 17.87
CA ALA A 445 14.50 10.51 17.92
C ALA A 445 15.03 10.44 19.37
N GLU A 446 14.47 11.21 20.29
CA GLU A 446 14.85 11.19 21.71
C GLU A 446 14.65 9.82 22.35
N ARG A 447 13.57 9.12 22.01
CA ARG A 447 13.32 7.75 22.51
C ARG A 447 14.40 6.78 22.07
N TYR A 448 14.86 6.86 20.83
CA TYR A 448 15.91 5.99 20.30
C TYR A 448 17.28 6.32 20.92
N ARG A 449 17.67 7.59 20.97
CA ARG A 449 18.91 8.02 21.66
C ARG A 449 18.94 7.59 23.12
N SER A 450 17.80 7.65 23.82
CA SER A 450 17.69 7.23 25.22
C SER A 450 17.82 5.70 25.42
N ARG A 451 17.51 4.90 24.39
CA ARG A 451 17.69 3.45 24.41
C ARG A 451 19.16 3.04 24.17
N GLU A 452 19.86 3.73 23.27
CA GLU A 452 21.25 3.47 22.95
C GLU A 452 22.22 3.90 24.08
N ALA A 453 21.81 4.84 24.92
CA ALA A 453 22.58 5.32 26.05
C ALA A 453 22.51 4.41 27.30
N LYS A 454 21.71 3.33 27.28
CA LYS A 454 21.54 2.34 28.34
C LYS A 454 22.24 1.04 28.03
#